data_98b264d73790705d1cef8e1222ea393c
#
_entry.id   98b264d73790705d1cef8e1222ea393c
#
_cell.length_a   1.000
_cell.length_b   1.000
_cell.length_c   1.000
_cell.angle_alpha   90.00
_cell.angle_beta   90.00
_cell.angle_gamma   90.00
#
_symmetry.space_group_name_H-M   'P 1'
#
loop_
_entity.id
_entity.type
_entity.pdbx_description
1 polymer ?
#
loop_
_entity_poly.entity_id
_entity_poly.type
_entity_poly.pdbx_seq_one_letter_code
_entity_poly.pdbx_strand_id
1 'polypeptide(L)'
;MGREFVGKTVRSISLLVLALASMVVAGQAQAKPNHLGGQASPYLKRAVSQPVDWYPWSAEAFKRAIELDRPILLDVGAVWCPWCSLMDRDTYTNVATAEYINHHFVPIKVDFDAPPDVVAQLQRAQAILNLPAGLPLTSFITPDGKLYFGGGYLPAEHKADKLSFREAAEEALKRYADKNKIAEESFQLEVVQGR
;
A
#
# COMPACT_ATOMS: atom_id res chain seq x y z
N MET A 1 -69.72 -13.32 38.34
CA MET A 1 -68.97 -12.07 38.60
C MET A 1 -67.53 -12.47 38.74
N GLY A 2 -66.56 -12.07 37.93
CA GLY A 2 -66.47 -11.09 36.84
C GLY A 2 -65.24 -11.44 36.01
N ARG A 3 -65.45 -11.35 34.74
CA ARG A 3 -64.39 -11.35 33.70
C ARG A 3 -63.75 -9.93 33.66
N GLU A 4 -62.49 -9.82 33.44
CA GLU A 4 -61.69 -8.70 32.98
C GLU A 4 -60.38 -8.56 33.76
N PHE A 5 -59.36 -9.25 33.29
CA PHE A 5 -57.95 -8.82 33.47
C PHE A 5 -57.04 -9.59 32.50
N VAL A 6 -57.34 -9.53 31.21
CA VAL A 6 -56.33 -9.95 30.17
C VAL A 6 -56.52 -9.00 29.03
N GLY A 7 -55.65 -8.00 28.92
CA GLY A 7 -55.74 -7.12 27.75
C GLY A 7 -54.85 -5.88 27.72
N LYS A 8 -53.84 -5.74 28.54
CA LYS A 8 -52.99 -4.53 28.49
C LYS A 8 -51.46 -4.74 28.40
N THR A 9 -50.97 -5.98 28.39
CA THR A 9 -49.55 -6.26 28.46
C THR A 9 -48.91 -6.64 27.13
N VAL A 10 -49.67 -6.80 26.04
CA VAL A 10 -49.11 -7.26 24.73
C VAL A 10 -48.75 -6.11 23.76
N ARG A 11 -49.22 -4.89 24.01
CA ARG A 11 -48.97 -3.75 23.11
C ARG A 11 -47.65 -2.99 23.35
N SER A 12 -46.98 -3.17 24.49
CA SER A 12 -45.76 -2.46 24.82
C SER A 12 -44.49 -3.16 24.37
N ILE A 13 -44.51 -4.46 24.06
CA ILE A 13 -43.31 -5.22 23.67
C ILE A 13 -43.04 -5.10 22.19
N SER A 14 -44.05 -4.87 21.34
CA SER A 14 -43.86 -4.73 19.87
C SER A 14 -43.24 -3.41 19.45
N LEU A 15 -43.32 -2.36 20.24
CA LEU A 15 -42.71 -1.05 19.90
C LEU A 15 -41.24 -0.94 20.28
N LEU A 16 -40.74 -1.76 21.20
CA LEU A 16 -39.34 -1.74 21.60
C LEU A 16 -38.44 -2.57 20.65
N VAL A 17 -39.00 -3.54 19.96
CA VAL A 17 -38.22 -4.39 19.01
C VAL A 17 -38.00 -3.69 17.67
N LEU A 18 -38.88 -2.75 17.28
CA LEU A 18 -38.68 -1.96 16.02
C LEU A 18 -37.68 -0.82 16.16
N ALA A 19 -37.33 -0.38 17.37
CA ALA A 19 -36.39 0.71 17.61
C ALA A 19 -34.92 0.25 17.62
N LEU A 20 -34.66 -1.05 17.76
CA LEU A 20 -33.30 -1.62 17.76
C LEU A 20 -32.78 -2.08 16.39
N ALA A 21 -33.64 -2.12 15.37
CA ALA A 21 -33.26 -2.51 14.01
C ALA A 21 -32.71 -1.38 13.15
N SER A 22 -32.64 -0.14 13.67
CA SER A 22 -32.28 1.06 12.88
C SER A 22 -30.82 1.56 13.09
N MET A 23 -29.97 0.82 13.82
CA MET A 23 -28.62 1.32 14.17
C MET A 23 -27.46 0.47 13.68
N VAL A 24 -27.60 -0.26 12.60
CA VAL A 24 -26.43 -0.87 11.93
C VAL A 24 -26.45 -0.56 10.43
N VAL A 25 -26.50 0.71 10.11
CA VAL A 25 -25.84 1.19 8.87
C VAL A 25 -24.47 1.68 9.33
N ALA A 26 -23.57 0.74 9.59
CA ALA A 26 -22.15 1.04 9.63
C ALA A 26 -21.81 1.64 8.28
N GLY A 27 -21.60 2.95 8.25
CA GLY A 27 -21.15 3.65 7.07
C GLY A 27 -19.92 2.94 6.57
N GLN A 28 -20.04 2.30 5.41
CA GLN A 28 -18.87 1.94 4.63
C GLN A 28 -18.20 3.26 4.28
N ALA A 29 -17.19 3.64 5.05
CA ALA A 29 -16.32 4.74 4.70
C ALA A 29 -15.74 4.37 3.34
N GLN A 30 -16.27 4.99 2.28
CA GLN A 30 -15.69 4.87 0.95
C GLN A 30 -14.25 5.35 1.10
N ALA A 31 -13.31 4.43 0.88
CA ALA A 31 -11.90 4.78 0.92
C ALA A 31 -11.68 5.96 -0.03
N LYS A 32 -11.10 7.03 0.49
CA LYS A 32 -10.73 8.19 -0.33
C LYS A 32 -9.86 7.67 -1.48
N PRO A 33 -10.15 8.05 -2.74
CA PRO A 33 -9.25 7.70 -3.85
C PRO A 33 -7.83 8.13 -3.52
N ASN A 34 -6.86 7.26 -3.79
CA ASN A 34 -5.45 7.59 -3.63
C ASN A 34 -4.98 8.58 -4.71
N HIS A 35 -3.69 8.95 -4.71
CA HIS A 35 -3.14 9.99 -5.58
C HIS A 35 -2.91 9.55 -7.04
N LEU A 36 -3.35 8.36 -7.43
CA LEU A 36 -3.24 7.86 -8.83
C LEU A 36 -4.37 8.36 -9.74
N GLY A 37 -5.33 9.10 -9.20
CA GLY A 37 -6.41 9.71 -9.99
C GLY A 37 -5.84 10.61 -11.08
N GLY A 38 -6.32 10.44 -12.34
CA GLY A 38 -5.84 11.22 -13.48
C GLY A 38 -4.62 10.66 -14.21
N GLN A 39 -3.98 9.58 -13.71
CA GLN A 39 -2.89 8.93 -14.43
C GLN A 39 -3.38 8.25 -15.71
N ALA A 40 -2.61 8.36 -16.81
CA ALA A 40 -2.97 7.75 -18.10
C ALA A 40 -2.73 6.23 -18.09
N SER A 41 -1.74 5.74 -17.36
CA SER A 41 -1.32 4.35 -17.31
C SER A 41 -2.46 3.40 -16.94
N PRO A 42 -2.71 2.35 -17.72
CA PRO A 42 -3.67 1.31 -17.35
C PRO A 42 -3.29 0.54 -16.09
N TYR A 43 -1.99 0.37 -15.81
CA TYR A 43 -1.52 -0.27 -14.59
C TYR A 43 -1.85 0.56 -13.35
N LEU A 44 -1.56 1.86 -13.38
CA LEU A 44 -1.86 2.76 -12.28
C LEU A 44 -3.37 2.92 -12.05
N LYS A 45 -4.17 2.97 -13.13
CA LYS A 45 -5.63 3.05 -13.04
C LYS A 45 -6.27 1.89 -12.25
N ARG A 46 -5.72 0.68 -12.35
CA ARG A 46 -6.20 -0.48 -11.58
C ARG A 46 -6.04 -0.29 -10.07
N ALA A 47 -5.06 0.50 -9.65
CA ALA A 47 -4.73 0.70 -8.25
C ALA A 47 -5.44 1.92 -7.61
N VAL A 48 -6.19 2.72 -8.36
CA VAL A 48 -6.87 3.93 -7.85
C VAL A 48 -7.82 3.64 -6.70
N SER A 49 -8.48 2.47 -6.70
CA SER A 49 -9.43 2.06 -5.66
C SER A 49 -8.81 1.18 -4.56
N GLN A 50 -7.49 0.90 -4.62
CA GLN A 50 -6.83 0.16 -3.56
C GLN A 50 -6.77 0.98 -2.27
N PRO A 51 -6.84 0.33 -1.08
CA PRO A 51 -6.77 1.01 0.20
C PRO A 51 -5.38 1.59 0.52
N VAL A 52 -4.33 1.21 -0.22
CA VAL A 52 -3.01 1.81 -0.13
C VAL A 52 -3.04 3.21 -0.72
N ASP A 53 -2.48 4.19 -0.01
CA ASP A 53 -2.45 5.62 -0.39
C ASP A 53 -1.36 5.91 -1.43
N TRP A 54 -1.48 5.24 -2.58
CA TRP A 54 -0.50 5.28 -3.67
C TRP A 54 -0.31 6.67 -4.27
N TYR A 55 0.95 7.05 -4.43
CA TYR A 55 1.40 8.18 -5.24
C TYR A 55 1.96 7.69 -6.59
N PRO A 56 1.88 8.49 -7.66
CA PRO A 56 2.73 8.29 -8.82
C PRO A 56 4.18 8.71 -8.47
N TRP A 57 5.15 8.34 -9.31
CA TRP A 57 6.51 8.86 -9.22
C TRP A 57 6.50 10.37 -9.48
N SER A 58 6.59 11.16 -8.44
CA SER A 58 6.42 12.62 -8.49
C SER A 58 7.16 13.33 -7.38
N ALA A 59 7.51 14.59 -7.61
CA ALA A 59 8.10 15.46 -6.59
C ALA A 59 7.23 15.57 -5.32
N GLU A 60 5.90 15.50 -5.47
CA GLU A 60 4.95 15.52 -4.36
C GLU A 60 5.16 14.33 -3.42
N ALA A 61 5.33 13.12 -3.97
CA ALA A 61 5.55 11.91 -3.18
C ALA A 61 6.87 12.00 -2.37
N PHE A 62 7.95 12.44 -2.98
CA PHE A 62 9.23 12.63 -2.29
C PHE A 62 9.16 13.72 -1.21
N LYS A 63 8.53 14.85 -1.53
CA LYS A 63 8.28 15.91 -0.55
C LYS A 63 7.49 15.36 0.65
N ARG A 64 6.45 14.57 0.40
CA ARG A 64 5.66 13.94 1.44
C ARG A 64 6.48 13.01 2.32
N ALA A 65 7.38 12.22 1.73
CA ALA A 65 8.28 11.34 2.46
C ALA A 65 9.26 12.12 3.38
N ILE A 66 9.78 13.25 2.89
CA ILE A 66 10.64 14.15 3.68
C ILE A 66 9.84 14.76 4.85
N GLU A 67 8.64 15.29 4.60
CA GLU A 67 7.79 15.90 5.63
C GLU A 67 7.41 14.94 6.75
N LEU A 68 7.22 13.67 6.43
CA LEU A 68 6.85 12.64 7.39
C LEU A 68 8.05 11.92 8.02
N ASP A 69 9.27 12.15 7.52
CA ASP A 69 10.47 11.34 7.82
C ASP A 69 10.18 9.83 7.69
N ARG A 70 9.57 9.44 6.56
CA ARG A 70 9.21 8.06 6.29
C ARG A 70 9.91 7.54 5.04
N PRO A 71 10.38 6.28 5.04
CA PRO A 71 10.88 5.66 3.83
C PRO A 71 9.77 5.49 2.79
N ILE A 72 10.15 5.39 1.54
CA ILE A 72 9.26 5.16 0.42
C ILE A 72 9.20 3.67 0.13
N LEU A 73 7.99 3.13 0.02
CA LEU A 73 7.71 1.84 -0.62
C LEU A 73 7.49 2.08 -2.10
N LEU A 74 8.33 1.51 -2.94
CA LEU A 74 8.22 1.62 -4.38
C LEU A 74 7.79 0.27 -4.97
N ASP A 75 6.66 0.26 -5.69
CA ASP A 75 6.18 -0.88 -6.46
C ASP A 75 6.21 -0.58 -7.95
N VAL A 76 6.98 -1.36 -8.71
CA VAL A 76 7.02 -1.28 -10.16
C VAL A 76 6.42 -2.52 -10.75
N GLY A 77 5.44 -2.35 -11.62
CA GLY A 77 4.76 -3.46 -12.26
C GLY A 77 4.17 -3.10 -13.62
N ALA A 78 3.48 -4.05 -14.24
CA ALA A 78 2.86 -3.87 -15.54
C ALA A 78 1.51 -4.60 -15.64
N VAL A 79 0.64 -4.16 -16.55
CA VAL A 79 -0.67 -4.80 -16.78
C VAL A 79 -0.57 -6.23 -17.24
N TRP A 80 0.48 -6.57 -17.97
CA TRP A 80 0.76 -7.92 -18.50
C TRP A 80 1.51 -8.82 -17.52
N CYS A 81 1.89 -8.34 -16.34
CA CYS A 81 2.63 -9.09 -15.33
C CYS A 81 1.68 -9.88 -14.41
N PRO A 82 1.65 -11.22 -14.46
CA PRO A 82 0.75 -12.02 -13.62
C PRO A 82 1.06 -11.90 -12.13
N TRP A 83 2.35 -11.84 -11.76
CA TRP A 83 2.79 -11.71 -10.37
C TRP A 83 2.46 -10.33 -9.78
N CYS A 84 2.46 -9.28 -10.62
CA CYS A 84 2.01 -7.94 -10.22
C CYS A 84 0.52 -7.95 -9.91
N SER A 85 -0.29 -8.58 -10.79
CA SER A 85 -1.72 -8.73 -10.58
C SER A 85 -2.06 -9.58 -9.33
N LEU A 86 -1.24 -10.60 -9.05
CA LEU A 86 -1.37 -11.42 -7.86
C LEU A 86 -1.08 -10.60 -6.59
N MET A 87 0.00 -9.83 -6.58
CA MET A 87 0.38 -8.98 -5.46
C MET A 87 -0.63 -7.85 -5.22
N ASP A 88 -1.15 -7.24 -6.29
CA ASP A 88 -2.23 -6.27 -6.21
C ASP A 88 -3.46 -6.86 -5.52
N ARG A 89 -3.88 -8.07 -5.92
CA ARG A 89 -5.08 -8.71 -5.38
C ARG A 89 -4.93 -9.21 -3.95
N ASP A 90 -3.79 -9.83 -3.62
CA ASP A 90 -3.65 -10.57 -2.37
C ASP A 90 -2.96 -9.75 -1.26
N THR A 91 -2.07 -8.81 -1.65
CA THR A 91 -1.29 -8.00 -0.70
C THR A 91 -1.84 -6.60 -0.56
N TYR A 92 -1.99 -5.86 -1.66
CA TYR A 92 -2.32 -4.44 -1.61
C TYR A 92 -3.82 -4.12 -1.44
N THR A 93 -4.72 -5.08 -1.71
CA THR A 93 -6.15 -4.92 -1.37
C THR A 93 -6.47 -5.34 0.05
N ASN A 94 -5.56 -5.99 0.77
CA ASN A 94 -5.74 -6.34 2.16
C ASN A 94 -5.69 -5.07 3.03
N VAL A 95 -6.78 -4.80 3.77
CA VAL A 95 -6.94 -3.57 4.55
C VAL A 95 -5.85 -3.43 5.63
N ALA A 96 -5.56 -4.50 6.37
CA ALA A 96 -4.53 -4.46 7.41
C ALA A 96 -3.13 -4.20 6.85
N THR A 97 -2.82 -4.77 5.68
CA THR A 97 -1.56 -4.51 4.97
C THR A 97 -1.52 -3.05 4.49
N ALA A 98 -2.61 -2.54 3.92
CA ALA A 98 -2.68 -1.16 3.46
C ALA A 98 -2.55 -0.15 4.60
N GLU A 99 -3.21 -0.37 5.73
CA GLU A 99 -3.07 0.46 6.93
C GLU A 99 -1.62 0.49 7.42
N TYR A 100 -0.95 -0.67 7.43
CA TYR A 100 0.45 -0.75 7.80
C TYR A 100 1.36 0.03 6.84
N ILE A 101 1.14 -0.12 5.53
CA ILE A 101 1.88 0.63 4.51
C ILE A 101 1.67 2.13 4.71
N ASN A 102 0.43 2.58 4.78
CA ASN A 102 0.06 3.99 4.91
C ASN A 102 0.59 4.63 6.20
N HIS A 103 0.80 3.83 7.25
CA HIS A 103 1.34 4.31 8.52
C HIS A 103 2.87 4.47 8.49
N HIS A 104 3.57 3.55 7.84
CA HIS A 104 5.03 3.45 7.95
C HIS A 104 5.78 3.96 6.72
N PHE A 105 5.13 4.06 5.56
CA PHE A 105 5.76 4.41 4.29
C PHE A 105 5.00 5.51 3.57
N VAL A 106 5.66 6.11 2.59
CA VAL A 106 4.98 6.82 1.49
C VAL A 106 5.02 5.87 0.28
N PRO A 107 3.88 5.29 -0.12
CA PRO A 107 3.86 4.30 -1.18
C PRO A 107 3.81 4.96 -2.56
N ILE A 108 4.74 4.57 -3.45
CA ILE A 108 4.81 5.01 -4.84
C ILE A 108 4.60 3.82 -5.75
N LYS A 109 3.72 3.96 -6.75
CA LYS A 109 3.47 2.95 -7.76
C LYS A 109 3.90 3.45 -9.13
N VAL A 110 4.65 2.61 -9.86
CA VAL A 110 5.23 2.95 -11.16
C VAL A 110 4.83 1.90 -12.19
N ASP A 111 4.42 2.36 -13.38
CA ASP A 111 4.22 1.49 -14.52
C ASP A 111 5.57 1.20 -15.18
N PHE A 112 5.92 -0.07 -15.35
CA PHE A 112 7.14 -0.51 -16.01
C PHE A 112 7.25 -0.02 -17.46
N ASP A 113 6.13 0.15 -18.14
CA ASP A 113 6.09 0.57 -19.53
C ASP A 113 6.23 2.10 -19.71
N ALA A 114 6.28 2.86 -18.59
CA ALA A 114 6.47 4.32 -18.58
C ALA A 114 6.77 4.82 -17.15
N PRO A 115 7.72 5.72 -16.95
CA PRO A 115 8.72 6.33 -17.81
C PRO A 115 10.04 5.52 -17.85
N PRO A 116 10.70 5.41 -19.01
CA PRO A 116 11.84 4.52 -19.20
C PRO A 116 13.04 4.84 -18.29
N ASP A 117 13.28 6.10 -17.99
CA ASP A 117 14.44 6.53 -17.20
C ASP A 117 14.40 6.02 -15.76
N VAL A 118 13.22 6.07 -15.11
CA VAL A 118 13.04 5.60 -13.73
C VAL A 118 13.23 4.09 -13.64
N VAL A 119 12.62 3.36 -14.58
CA VAL A 119 12.72 1.90 -14.63
C VAL A 119 14.16 1.45 -14.89
N ALA A 120 14.86 2.08 -15.81
CA ALA A 120 16.27 1.77 -16.12
C ALA A 120 17.19 1.99 -14.91
N GLN A 121 16.99 3.08 -14.16
CA GLN A 121 17.74 3.34 -12.92
C GLN A 121 17.47 2.27 -11.86
N LEU A 122 16.21 1.88 -11.65
CA LEU A 122 15.83 0.86 -10.68
C LEU A 122 16.39 -0.51 -11.03
N GLN A 123 16.36 -0.90 -12.31
CA GLN A 123 16.98 -2.14 -12.77
C GLN A 123 18.50 -2.15 -12.56
N ARG A 124 19.17 -1.02 -12.82
CA ARG A 124 20.60 -0.85 -12.55
C ARG A 124 20.89 -0.95 -11.05
N ALA A 125 20.10 -0.29 -10.23
CA ALA A 125 20.24 -0.33 -8.77
C ALA A 125 20.07 -1.75 -8.23
N GLN A 126 19.07 -2.50 -8.72
CA GLN A 126 18.89 -3.90 -8.35
C GLN A 126 20.11 -4.75 -8.70
N ALA A 127 20.66 -4.59 -9.90
CA ALA A 127 21.83 -5.35 -10.33
C ALA A 127 23.06 -5.05 -9.46
N ILE A 128 23.30 -3.78 -9.13
CA ILE A 128 24.43 -3.34 -8.27
C ILE A 128 24.27 -3.84 -6.84
N LEU A 129 23.06 -3.78 -6.30
CA LEU A 129 22.77 -4.23 -4.93
C LEU A 129 22.48 -5.74 -4.82
N ASN A 130 22.63 -6.46 -5.93
CA ASN A 130 22.36 -7.90 -6.02
C ASN A 130 20.96 -8.28 -5.50
N LEU A 131 19.95 -7.45 -5.82
CA LEU A 131 18.56 -7.68 -5.48
C LEU A 131 17.88 -8.57 -6.54
N PRO A 132 16.80 -9.29 -6.19
CA PRO A 132 16.05 -10.12 -7.14
C PRO A 132 15.59 -9.31 -8.35
N ALA A 133 15.85 -9.80 -9.54
CA ALA A 133 15.40 -9.21 -10.80
C ALA A 133 13.97 -9.66 -11.15
N GLY A 134 13.28 -8.87 -12.00
CA GLY A 134 11.95 -9.18 -12.53
C GLY A 134 10.85 -8.30 -11.97
N LEU A 135 9.61 -8.63 -12.32
CA LEU A 135 8.41 -7.92 -11.88
C LEU A 135 7.50 -8.82 -11.02
N PRO A 136 6.79 -8.25 -10.04
CA PRO A 136 6.91 -6.87 -9.56
C PRO A 136 8.29 -6.59 -8.99
N LEU A 137 8.72 -5.33 -9.09
CA LEU A 137 9.94 -4.87 -8.47
C LEU A 137 9.52 -4.06 -7.24
N THR A 138 9.66 -4.67 -6.07
CA THR A 138 9.36 -4.03 -4.79
C THR A 138 10.65 -3.50 -4.19
N SER A 139 10.72 -2.20 -3.92
CA SER A 139 11.92 -1.56 -3.41
C SER A 139 11.60 -0.61 -2.26
N PHE A 140 12.57 -0.45 -1.38
CA PHE A 140 12.49 0.51 -0.28
C PHE A 140 13.60 1.54 -0.47
N ILE A 141 13.20 2.81 -0.52
CA ILE A 141 14.10 3.94 -0.77
C ILE A 141 13.96 4.98 0.33
N THR A 142 15.00 5.73 0.58
CA THR A 142 14.97 6.86 1.49
C THR A 142 14.27 8.06 0.85
N PRO A 143 13.79 9.05 1.63
CA PRO A 143 13.21 10.27 1.09
C PRO A 143 14.12 11.06 0.15
N ASP A 144 15.45 10.92 0.29
CA ASP A 144 16.45 11.51 -0.60
C ASP A 144 16.85 10.60 -1.78
N GLY A 145 16.15 9.47 -1.97
CA GLY A 145 16.26 8.64 -3.16
C GLY A 145 17.33 7.55 -3.10
N LYS A 146 17.78 7.11 -1.94
CA LYS A 146 18.70 5.98 -1.82
C LYS A 146 17.94 4.66 -1.72
N LEU A 147 18.10 3.79 -2.72
CA LEU A 147 17.58 2.44 -2.68
C LEU A 147 18.49 1.59 -1.78
N TYR A 148 17.94 1.04 -0.70
CA TYR A 148 18.69 0.32 0.33
C TYR A 148 18.19 -1.10 0.60
N PHE A 149 17.00 -1.44 0.12
CA PHE A 149 16.44 -2.78 0.28
C PHE A 149 15.38 -3.03 -0.81
N GLY A 150 15.16 -4.30 -1.13
CA GLY A 150 14.11 -4.65 -2.08
C GLY A 150 14.04 -6.14 -2.37
N GLY A 151 13.02 -6.48 -3.15
CA GLY A 151 12.74 -7.83 -3.61
C GLY A 151 11.94 -7.81 -4.90
N GLY A 152 11.48 -8.98 -5.31
CA GLY A 152 10.50 -9.14 -6.37
C GLY A 152 9.10 -9.27 -5.79
N TYR A 153 8.39 -10.33 -6.19
CA TYR A 153 7.10 -10.69 -5.64
C TYR A 153 7.19 -11.05 -4.15
N LEU A 154 6.42 -10.35 -3.34
CA LEU A 154 6.29 -10.57 -1.90
C LEU A 154 4.85 -11.02 -1.60
N PRO A 155 4.63 -12.29 -1.22
CA PRO A 155 3.29 -12.81 -0.92
C PRO A 155 2.69 -12.15 0.32
N ALA A 156 1.37 -12.20 0.46
CA ALA A 156 0.66 -11.72 1.65
C ALA A 156 1.08 -12.50 2.91
N GLU A 157 1.34 -13.81 2.76
CA GLU A 157 1.76 -14.69 3.85
C GLU A 157 3.15 -15.28 3.57
N HIS A 158 3.87 -15.62 4.65
CA HIS A 158 5.17 -16.28 4.56
C HIS A 158 5.09 -17.60 3.77
N LYS A 159 6.05 -17.84 2.88
CA LYS A 159 6.26 -19.12 2.19
C LYS A 159 7.67 -19.62 2.47
N ALA A 160 7.87 -20.92 2.36
CA ALA A 160 9.12 -21.58 2.74
C ALA A 160 10.40 -20.94 2.15
N ASP A 161 10.29 -20.35 0.96
CA ASP A 161 11.40 -19.76 0.19
C ASP A 161 11.28 -18.23 0.00
N LYS A 162 10.23 -17.60 0.58
CA LYS A 162 9.95 -16.16 0.37
C LYS A 162 9.39 -15.51 1.62
N LEU A 163 9.97 -14.38 1.97
CA LEU A 163 9.39 -13.48 2.97
C LEU A 163 7.99 -13.05 2.52
N SER A 164 7.10 -12.93 3.48
CA SER A 164 5.87 -12.16 3.28
C SER A 164 6.17 -10.69 3.06
N PHE A 165 5.21 -9.96 2.48
CA PHE A 165 5.31 -8.52 2.36
C PHE A 165 5.55 -7.85 3.72
N ARG A 166 4.85 -8.32 4.75
CA ARG A 166 4.98 -7.78 6.12
C ARG A 166 6.39 -7.92 6.67
N GLU A 167 6.97 -9.11 6.56
CA GLU A 167 8.34 -9.37 7.03
C GLU A 167 9.38 -8.54 6.26
N ALA A 168 9.21 -8.41 4.93
CA ALA A 168 10.09 -7.56 4.13
C ALA A 168 9.98 -6.08 4.51
N ALA A 169 8.77 -5.59 4.77
CA ALA A 169 8.53 -4.22 5.20
C ALA A 169 9.11 -3.95 6.59
N GLU A 170 9.02 -4.88 7.52
CA GLU A 170 9.63 -4.78 8.85
C GLU A 170 11.17 -4.77 8.77
N GLU A 171 11.76 -5.61 7.92
CA GLU A 171 13.20 -5.58 7.67
C GLU A 171 13.64 -4.25 7.03
N ALA A 172 12.84 -3.72 6.10
CA ALA A 172 13.12 -2.41 5.51
C ALA A 172 13.13 -1.29 6.54
N LEU A 173 12.17 -1.27 7.48
CA LEU A 173 12.13 -0.27 8.55
C LEU A 173 13.32 -0.41 9.51
N LYS A 174 13.71 -1.63 9.84
CA LYS A 174 14.89 -1.90 10.65
C LYS A 174 16.16 -1.36 9.99
N ARG A 175 16.33 -1.59 8.68
CA ARG A 175 17.46 -1.04 7.90
C ARG A 175 17.39 0.48 7.81
N TYR A 176 16.21 1.05 7.63
CA TYR A 176 16.01 2.50 7.56
C TYR A 176 16.48 3.21 8.84
N ALA A 177 16.37 2.57 9.98
CA ALA A 177 16.87 3.11 11.26
C ALA A 177 18.42 3.20 11.32
N ASP A 178 19.14 2.37 10.56
CA ASP A 178 20.60 2.37 10.49
C ASP A 178 21.11 3.27 9.36
N LYS A 179 21.20 4.56 9.64
CA LYS A 179 21.62 5.57 8.65
C LYS A 179 23.05 5.37 8.14
N ASN A 180 23.95 4.81 8.95
CA ASN A 180 25.34 4.55 8.54
C ASN A 180 25.36 3.44 7.50
N LYS A 181 24.66 2.35 7.74
CA LYS A 181 24.59 1.23 6.80
C LYS A 181 23.94 1.64 5.48
N ILE A 182 22.89 2.48 5.50
CA ILE A 182 22.31 3.04 4.29
C ILE A 182 23.35 3.84 3.49
N ALA A 183 24.18 4.64 4.14
CA ALA A 183 25.20 5.43 3.46
C ALA A 183 26.24 4.55 2.72
N GLU A 184 26.52 3.37 3.26
CA GLU A 184 27.52 2.45 2.71
C GLU A 184 26.94 1.47 1.67
N GLU A 185 25.72 0.99 1.87
CA GLU A 185 25.13 -0.13 1.12
C GLU A 185 23.94 0.27 0.24
N SER A 186 23.80 1.52 -0.15
CA SER A 186 22.67 1.97 -0.98
C SER A 186 23.10 2.48 -2.35
N PHE A 187 22.12 2.53 -3.27
CA PHE A 187 22.26 3.11 -4.60
C PHE A 187 21.46 4.41 -4.72
N GLN A 188 22.13 5.51 -5.12
CA GLN A 188 21.46 6.80 -5.30
C GLN A 188 20.67 6.83 -6.61
N LEU A 189 19.36 7.07 -6.51
CA LEU A 189 18.48 7.33 -7.66
C LEU A 189 18.41 8.82 -7.96
N GLU A 190 18.24 9.16 -9.23
CA GLU A 190 17.87 10.51 -9.65
C GLU A 190 16.38 10.73 -9.34
N VAL A 191 16.10 11.49 -8.31
CA VAL A 191 14.73 11.78 -7.89
C VAL A 191 14.21 13.06 -8.56
N VAL A 192 12.91 13.11 -8.82
CA VAL A 192 12.25 14.30 -9.35
C VAL A 192 12.26 15.39 -8.26
N GLN A 193 13.20 16.34 -8.40
CA GLN A 193 13.18 17.54 -7.59
C GLN A 193 12.13 18.49 -8.16
N GLY A 194 11.13 18.84 -7.35
CA GLY A 194 10.19 19.90 -7.73
C GLY A 194 10.93 21.22 -7.90
N ARG A 195 10.85 21.80 -9.10
CA ARG A 195 11.24 23.19 -9.37
C ARG A 195 10.13 24.12 -8.91
#